data_5e5df4b9db8e4f23c633f108161d2edb
#
_entry.id   5e5df4b9db8e4f23c633f108161d2edb
#
_cell.length_a   1.000
_cell.length_b   1.000
_cell.length_c   1.000
_cell.angle_alpha   90.00
_cell.angle_beta   90.00
_cell.angle_gamma   90.00
#
_symmetry.space_group_name_H-M   'P 1'
#
loop_
_entity.id
_entity.type
_entity.pdbx_description
1 polymer ?
#
loop_
_entity_poly.entity_id
_entity_poly.type
_entity_poly.pdbx_seq_one_letter_code
_entity_poly.pdbx_strand_id
1 'polypeptide(L)'
;MSASLTRRAAVGLGLLAPLALVGCSAEGDSGPQEEGLDALGTPSPVPLSHATQFSLDAYDGGCRLATLASGDRLLIVPEGTDVPAELPAGVAVIQQPLANVYLVSTGMICLVGAIGALDAVSVSSVRAEDSPIEAFTARLESGEITYGGLYREPDYELIAARGCPLAIENTNIDHVPEVRAKLEELGVTVLMEQSSREEDMLGRLEWIKLMGAVFGREDEAAAVFDDVSARVEDAAAQGSLGKTVAFFYVNEDGAAVTRRAGDYFAQMIEAAGGAYVSFAEEGAADSSPTTVTVEMERFYEGARDADVIIYNGTIDDGVTSLEELVEKNALLADFAAVRNGDVWTCDANLYQQITSMADIIFDLRRALSNTDEPTTYVWRLV
;
A
#
# COMPACT_ATOMS: atom_id res chain seq x y z
N MET A 1 -44.58 28.69 -41.17
CA MET A 1 -45.08 30.02 -40.71
C MET A 1 -44.12 30.44 -39.62
N SER A 2 -43.06 31.13 -39.94
CA SER A 2 -42.82 32.53 -40.22
C SER A 2 -43.14 33.47 -39.04
N ALA A 3 -42.13 34.03 -38.46
CA ALA A 3 -41.76 35.43 -38.22
C ALA A 3 -40.82 35.51 -37.02
N SER A 4 -39.58 35.89 -37.08
CA SER A 4 -38.77 37.01 -37.54
C SER A 4 -39.00 38.33 -36.76
N LEU A 5 -37.78 38.90 -36.36
CA LEU A 5 -37.46 40.34 -36.16
C LEU A 5 -37.70 40.89 -34.75
N THR A 6 -36.87 41.73 -34.10
CA THR A 6 -35.88 42.74 -34.62
C THR A 6 -35.01 43.25 -33.48
N ARG A 7 -33.82 43.74 -33.89
CA ARG A 7 -32.86 44.55 -33.15
C ARG A 7 -33.41 45.90 -32.66
N ARG A 8 -32.88 46.39 -31.54
CA ARG A 8 -32.55 47.86 -31.42
C ARG A 8 -31.36 48.04 -30.49
N ALA A 9 -30.39 48.70 -31.03
CA ALA A 9 -29.20 49.27 -30.39
C ALA A 9 -29.61 50.58 -29.69
N ALA A 10 -29.01 50.86 -28.53
CA ALA A 10 -28.94 52.22 -28.00
C ALA A 10 -27.52 52.48 -27.48
N VAL A 11 -26.89 53.45 -28.11
CA VAL A 11 -25.58 54.04 -27.76
C VAL A 11 -25.85 55.04 -26.63
N GLY A 12 -25.06 54.98 -25.57
CA GLY A 12 -25.03 55.96 -24.49
C GLY A 12 -23.56 56.26 -24.13
N LEU A 13 -23.15 57.47 -24.46
CA LEU A 13 -21.86 58.09 -24.22
C LEU A 13 -21.68 58.51 -22.75
N GLY A 14 -20.45 58.30 -22.22
CA GLY A 14 -19.86 59.30 -21.35
C GLY A 14 -19.81 58.99 -19.85
N LEU A 15 -18.63 58.76 -19.33
CA LEU A 15 -17.90 59.64 -18.40
C LEU A 15 -16.73 58.82 -17.80
N LEU A 16 -15.53 59.21 -18.17
CA LEU A 16 -14.29 58.79 -17.54
C LEU A 16 -14.17 59.44 -16.16
N ALA A 17 -14.10 58.62 -15.10
CA ALA A 17 -13.57 59.05 -13.82
C ALA A 17 -12.37 58.15 -13.48
N PRO A 18 -11.25 58.70 -12.98
CA PRO A 18 -10.09 57.92 -12.63
C PRO A 18 -10.38 57.21 -11.28
N LEU A 19 -10.50 55.90 -11.30
CA LEU A 19 -10.42 55.09 -10.08
C LEU A 19 -8.96 54.92 -9.69
N ALA A 20 -8.63 55.48 -8.55
CA ALA A 20 -7.41 55.20 -7.82
C ALA A 20 -7.32 53.69 -7.54
N LEU A 21 -6.26 53.05 -8.02
CA LEU A 21 -5.84 51.73 -7.64
C LEU A 21 -5.41 51.75 -6.16
N VAL A 22 -6.35 51.44 -5.26
CA VAL A 22 -5.99 50.98 -3.94
C VAL A 22 -5.58 49.50 -4.13
N GLY A 23 -4.27 49.27 -4.00
CA GLY A 23 -3.72 47.92 -3.93
C GLY A 23 -4.30 47.23 -2.69
N CYS A 24 -5.28 46.34 -2.88
CA CYS A 24 -5.53 45.28 -1.94
C CYS A 24 -4.45 44.23 -2.16
N SER A 25 -3.48 44.20 -1.25
CA SER A 25 -2.72 43.00 -0.99
C SER A 25 -3.73 41.90 -0.78
N ALA A 26 -3.74 40.89 -1.64
CA ALA A 26 -4.40 39.63 -1.36
C ALA A 26 -3.70 39.05 -0.13
N GLU A 27 -4.30 39.23 1.04
CA GLU A 27 -4.05 38.35 2.17
C GLU A 27 -4.44 36.96 1.67
N GLY A 28 -3.43 36.07 1.55
CA GLY A 28 -3.66 34.67 1.28
C GLY A 28 -4.66 34.14 2.30
N ASP A 29 -5.68 33.48 1.79
CA ASP A 29 -6.54 32.63 2.57
C ASP A 29 -5.64 31.56 3.23
N SER A 30 -5.16 31.87 4.43
CA SER A 30 -4.53 30.90 5.31
C SER A 30 -5.63 29.92 5.68
N GLY A 31 -5.57 28.72 5.12
CA GLY A 31 -6.31 27.57 5.62
C GLY A 31 -6.21 27.45 7.13
N PRO A 32 -6.90 26.52 7.79
CA PRO A 32 -7.01 26.47 9.24
C PRO A 32 -5.63 26.62 9.87
N GLN A 33 -5.50 27.66 10.72
CA GLN A 33 -4.24 28.10 11.29
C GLN A 33 -3.46 26.93 11.88
N GLU A 34 -2.26 26.71 11.39
CA GLU A 34 -1.29 25.72 11.89
C GLU A 34 -0.57 26.29 13.15
N GLU A 35 -1.35 26.92 14.03
CA GLU A 35 -0.84 27.47 15.28
C GLU A 35 -0.05 26.40 16.04
N GLY A 36 1.19 26.68 16.37
CA GLY A 36 2.11 25.78 17.06
C GLY A 36 3.14 25.08 16.15
N LEU A 37 2.83 24.76 14.89
CA LEU A 37 3.83 24.24 13.95
C LEU A 37 4.76 25.35 13.44
N ASP A 38 4.32 26.61 13.46
CA ASP A 38 5.14 27.78 13.10
C ASP A 38 6.43 27.87 13.95
N ALA A 39 6.40 27.35 15.19
CA ALA A 39 7.57 27.26 16.06
C ALA A 39 8.67 26.33 15.52
N LEU A 40 8.33 25.41 14.62
CA LEU A 40 9.26 24.49 13.97
C LEU A 40 9.86 25.05 12.67
N GLY A 41 9.52 26.28 12.30
CA GLY A 41 9.99 26.92 11.05
C GLY A 41 9.09 26.64 9.84
N THR A 42 9.61 26.94 8.66
CA THR A 42 8.88 26.75 7.41
C THR A 42 9.01 25.30 6.94
N PRO A 43 7.91 24.59 6.67
CA PRO A 43 7.97 23.24 6.15
C PRO A 43 8.60 23.15 4.78
N SER A 44 9.33 22.07 4.55
CA SER A 44 9.88 21.71 3.24
C SER A 44 9.37 20.32 2.89
N PRO A 45 8.59 20.16 1.80
CA PRO A 45 8.09 18.85 1.41
C PRO A 45 9.22 17.86 1.14
N VAL A 46 9.12 16.65 1.71
CA VAL A 46 9.97 15.53 1.36
C VAL A 46 9.46 14.96 0.05
N PRO A 47 10.29 14.85 -1.00
CA PRO A 47 9.82 14.36 -2.30
C PRO A 47 9.35 12.91 -2.22
N LEU A 48 8.11 12.68 -2.65
CA LEU A 48 7.54 11.36 -2.90
C LEU A 48 7.20 11.29 -4.40
N SER A 49 7.61 10.20 -5.05
CA SER A 49 7.46 10.05 -6.50
C SER A 49 6.26 9.19 -6.88
N HIS A 50 5.82 8.33 -5.99
CA HIS A 50 4.84 7.28 -6.24
C HIS A 50 3.72 7.23 -5.20
N ALA A 51 4.06 7.41 -3.91
CA ALA A 51 3.08 7.34 -2.83
C ALA A 51 2.11 8.53 -2.87
N THR A 52 0.82 8.23 -2.70
CA THR A 52 -0.28 9.20 -2.72
C THR A 52 -1.10 9.20 -1.43
N GLN A 53 -0.93 8.19 -0.59
CA GLN A 53 -1.72 8.03 0.62
C GLN A 53 -1.10 8.71 1.84
N PHE A 54 0.07 9.34 1.69
CA PHE A 54 0.66 10.21 2.71
C PHE A 54 1.50 11.33 2.07
N SER A 55 1.74 12.38 2.84
CA SER A 55 2.79 13.36 2.59
C SER A 55 3.68 13.47 3.81
N LEU A 56 4.89 13.97 3.61
CA LEU A 56 5.88 14.16 4.66
C LEU A 56 6.53 15.53 4.49
N ASP A 57 6.45 16.38 5.51
CA ASP A 57 7.08 17.68 5.56
C ASP A 57 8.23 17.67 6.57
N ALA A 58 9.37 18.20 6.14
CA ALA A 58 10.54 18.40 6.99
C ALA A 58 10.53 19.80 7.59
N TYR A 59 10.81 19.87 8.89
CA TYR A 59 10.93 21.12 9.64
C TYR A 59 12.35 21.29 10.21
N ASP A 60 12.62 22.48 10.73
CA ASP A 60 13.86 22.75 11.43
C ASP A 60 14.03 21.81 12.64
N GLY A 61 15.28 21.57 13.05
CA GLY A 61 15.57 20.64 14.15
C GLY A 61 15.35 19.16 13.82
N GLY A 62 15.06 18.83 12.54
CA GLY A 62 14.86 17.44 12.09
C GLY A 62 13.45 16.90 12.30
N CYS A 63 12.51 17.70 12.79
CA CYS A 63 11.11 17.26 12.92
C CYS A 63 10.51 16.90 11.56
N ARG A 64 9.58 15.95 11.56
CA ARG A 64 8.80 15.55 10.37
C ARG A 64 7.33 15.57 10.70
N LEU A 65 6.51 16.08 9.81
CA LEU A 65 5.06 15.97 9.89
C LEU A 65 4.57 15.06 8.78
N ALA A 66 4.05 13.90 9.16
CA ALA A 66 3.32 13.04 8.26
C ALA A 66 1.84 13.42 8.24
N THR A 67 1.26 13.54 7.05
CA THR A 67 -0.19 13.73 6.86
C THR A 67 -0.68 12.59 5.99
N LEU A 68 -1.60 11.78 6.52
CA LEU A 68 -2.19 10.65 5.82
C LEU A 68 -3.42 11.07 5.01
N ALA A 69 -3.74 10.34 3.97
CA ALA A 69 -4.95 10.58 3.17
C ALA A 69 -6.25 10.45 3.97
N SER A 70 -6.24 9.72 5.09
CA SER A 70 -7.33 9.71 6.09
C SER A 70 -7.55 11.06 6.80
N GLY A 71 -6.58 11.98 6.72
CA GLY A 71 -6.54 13.23 7.48
C GLY A 71 -5.81 13.12 8.81
N ASP A 72 -5.37 11.94 9.22
CA ASP A 72 -4.53 11.77 10.40
C ASP A 72 -3.18 12.46 10.22
N ARG A 73 -2.71 13.15 11.27
CA ARG A 73 -1.44 13.88 11.27
C ARG A 73 -0.55 13.41 12.41
N LEU A 74 0.72 13.16 12.10
CA LEU A 74 1.70 12.65 13.05
C LEU A 74 2.97 13.50 13.00
N LEU A 75 3.25 14.23 14.10
CA LEU A 75 4.51 14.92 14.28
C LEU A 75 5.54 13.96 14.88
N ILE A 76 6.63 13.78 14.17
CA ILE A 76 7.77 12.96 14.55
C ILE A 76 8.85 13.91 15.03
N VAL A 77 9.22 13.81 16.31
CA VAL A 77 10.20 14.69 16.97
C VAL A 77 11.46 13.90 17.23
N PRO A 78 12.63 14.33 16.71
CA PRO A 78 13.90 13.66 16.96
C PRO A 78 14.33 13.68 18.42
N GLU A 79 15.23 12.79 18.79
CA GLU A 79 15.87 12.79 20.11
C GLU A 79 16.55 14.13 20.41
N GLY A 80 16.33 14.65 21.60
CA GLY A 80 16.94 15.91 22.06
C GLY A 80 16.29 17.18 21.51
N THR A 81 15.21 17.06 20.72
CA THR A 81 14.41 18.18 20.26
C THR A 81 13.17 18.32 21.14
N ASP A 82 12.84 19.54 21.54
CA ASP A 82 11.67 19.81 22.37
C ASP A 82 10.38 19.67 21.53
N VAL A 83 9.37 19.04 22.11
CA VAL A 83 8.03 19.01 21.53
C VAL A 83 7.41 20.41 21.65
N PRO A 84 6.83 21.00 20.60
CA PRO A 84 6.13 22.28 20.70
C PRO A 84 5.06 22.26 21.80
N ALA A 85 5.01 23.33 22.60
CA ALA A 85 4.08 23.43 23.72
C ALA A 85 2.61 23.46 23.28
N GLU A 86 2.36 23.97 22.08
CA GLU A 86 1.04 24.05 21.45
C GLU A 86 1.13 23.39 20.07
N LEU A 87 0.15 22.58 19.73
CA LEU A 87 0.02 21.93 18.45
C LEU A 87 -1.42 22.04 17.96
N PRO A 88 -1.65 22.04 16.64
CA PRO A 88 -2.99 22.01 16.08
C PRO A 88 -3.77 20.80 16.59
N ALA A 89 -5.08 20.97 16.77
CA ALA A 89 -5.93 19.86 17.16
C ALA A 89 -5.83 18.70 16.14
N GLY A 90 -5.74 17.47 16.65
CA GLY A 90 -5.66 16.27 15.82
C GLY A 90 -4.24 15.93 15.33
N VAL A 91 -3.21 16.68 15.73
CA VAL A 91 -1.82 16.27 15.50
C VAL A 91 -1.35 15.38 16.64
N ALA A 92 -1.12 14.11 16.34
CA ALA A 92 -0.48 13.19 17.29
C ALA A 92 1.04 13.42 17.30
N VAL A 93 1.71 13.04 18.38
CA VAL A 93 3.17 13.22 18.53
C VAL A 93 3.81 11.91 18.89
N ILE A 94 4.92 11.62 18.25
CA ILE A 94 5.88 10.62 18.71
C ILE A 94 7.25 11.25 18.87
N GLN A 95 7.99 10.84 19.89
CA GLN A 95 9.35 11.30 20.12
C GLN A 95 10.33 10.16 20.01
N GLN A 96 11.38 10.37 19.23
CA GLN A 96 12.46 9.40 19.08
C GLN A 96 13.45 9.47 20.26
N PRO A 97 14.19 8.37 20.55
CA PRO A 97 14.09 7.08 19.88
C PRO A 97 12.84 6.31 20.29
N LEU A 98 12.20 5.61 19.36
CA LEU A 98 11.08 4.75 19.67
C LEU A 98 11.56 3.41 20.24
N ALA A 99 10.83 2.93 21.22
CA ALA A 99 10.96 1.57 21.76
C ALA A 99 9.57 1.05 22.11
N ASN A 100 9.42 -0.26 22.20
CA ASN A 100 8.17 -0.91 22.57
C ASN A 100 7.01 -0.63 21.60
N VAL A 101 7.28 -0.51 20.32
CA VAL A 101 6.23 -0.33 19.29
C VAL A 101 5.35 -1.58 19.20
N TYR A 102 4.04 -1.38 19.09
CA TYR A 102 3.07 -2.42 18.73
C TYR A 102 2.89 -2.43 17.21
N LEU A 103 3.33 -3.49 16.54
CA LEU A 103 3.34 -3.61 15.09
C LEU A 103 2.33 -4.66 14.62
N VAL A 104 1.28 -4.22 13.91
CA VAL A 104 0.15 -5.03 13.47
C VAL A 104 0.21 -5.37 11.98
N SER A 105 0.65 -4.40 11.16
CA SER A 105 0.67 -4.56 9.72
C SER A 105 1.79 -5.48 9.25
N THR A 106 1.44 -6.57 8.55
CA THR A 106 2.41 -7.53 7.99
C THR A 106 3.30 -6.87 6.92
N GLY A 107 2.76 -5.97 6.09
CA GLY A 107 3.54 -5.20 5.13
C GLY A 107 4.57 -4.29 5.79
N MET A 108 4.20 -3.68 6.92
CA MET A 108 5.14 -2.81 7.66
C MET A 108 6.22 -3.61 8.38
N ILE A 109 5.96 -4.87 8.78
CA ILE A 109 7.02 -5.76 9.30
C ILE A 109 8.17 -5.88 8.29
N CYS A 110 7.83 -6.05 7.01
CA CYS A 110 8.80 -6.11 5.92
C CYS A 110 9.61 -4.80 5.83
N LEU A 111 8.94 -3.65 5.79
CA LEU A 111 9.61 -2.35 5.65
C LEU A 111 10.44 -1.99 6.89
N VAL A 112 9.91 -2.19 8.09
CA VAL A 112 10.61 -1.95 9.36
C VAL A 112 11.81 -2.89 9.50
N GLY A 113 11.68 -4.14 9.05
CA GLY A 113 12.78 -5.10 8.99
C GLY A 113 13.88 -4.66 8.04
N ALA A 114 13.52 -4.19 6.86
CA ALA A 114 14.47 -3.77 5.83
C ALA A 114 15.33 -2.55 6.23
N ILE A 115 14.78 -1.64 7.06
CA ILE A 115 15.54 -0.51 7.61
C ILE A 115 16.25 -0.83 8.95
N GLY A 116 16.22 -2.10 9.38
CA GLY A 116 16.90 -2.53 10.61
C GLY A 116 16.28 -2.01 11.91
N ALA A 117 14.97 -1.71 11.94
CA ALA A 117 14.31 -1.08 13.10
C ALA A 117 13.42 -2.06 13.92
N LEU A 118 13.54 -3.38 13.70
CA LEU A 118 12.77 -4.39 14.46
C LEU A 118 13.11 -4.43 15.95
N ASP A 119 14.25 -3.90 16.37
CA ASP A 119 14.63 -3.76 17.77
C ASP A 119 13.75 -2.78 18.57
N ALA A 120 13.09 -1.87 17.87
CA ALA A 120 12.08 -0.98 18.48
C ALA A 120 10.72 -1.65 18.70
N VAL A 121 10.46 -2.82 18.10
CA VAL A 121 9.18 -3.55 18.21
C VAL A 121 9.21 -4.49 19.39
N SER A 122 8.21 -4.45 20.27
CA SER A 122 8.10 -5.36 21.42
C SER A 122 6.81 -6.19 21.46
N VAL A 123 5.79 -5.75 20.73
CA VAL A 123 4.50 -6.45 20.65
C VAL A 123 4.06 -6.52 19.19
N SER A 124 3.46 -7.63 18.78
CA SER A 124 2.86 -7.75 17.45
C SER A 124 1.60 -8.61 17.47
N SER A 125 0.67 -8.34 16.56
CA SER A 125 -0.50 -9.19 16.31
C SER A 125 -0.23 -10.33 15.31
N VAL A 126 0.98 -10.39 14.78
CA VAL A 126 1.39 -11.40 13.79
C VAL A 126 2.19 -12.49 14.50
N ARG A 127 1.86 -13.75 14.22
CA ARG A 127 2.56 -14.91 14.76
C ARG A 127 3.78 -15.25 13.89
N ALA A 128 4.69 -16.06 14.44
CA ALA A 128 5.88 -16.48 13.72
C ALA A 128 5.54 -17.29 12.45
N GLU A 129 4.55 -18.19 12.54
CA GLU A 129 4.07 -18.98 11.41
C GLU A 129 3.39 -18.17 10.30
N ASP A 130 2.91 -16.95 10.63
CA ASP A 130 2.16 -16.09 9.72
C ASP A 130 3.06 -15.02 9.04
N SER A 131 4.37 -15.03 9.31
CA SER A 131 5.31 -14.05 8.73
C SER A 131 6.44 -14.70 7.95
N PRO A 132 6.71 -14.26 6.72
CA PRO A 132 7.85 -14.73 5.93
C PRO A 132 9.17 -14.02 6.28
N ILE A 133 9.15 -13.05 7.20
CA ILE A 133 10.30 -12.22 7.54
C ILE A 133 11.11 -12.90 8.65
N GLU A 134 12.18 -13.60 8.28
CA GLU A 134 13.01 -14.41 9.18
C GLU A 134 13.53 -13.61 10.41
N ALA A 135 13.97 -12.37 10.21
CA ALA A 135 14.46 -11.52 11.30
C ALA A 135 13.36 -11.18 12.33
N PHE A 136 12.09 -11.11 11.91
CA PHE A 136 10.95 -10.89 12.77
C PHE A 136 10.55 -12.19 13.50
N THR A 137 10.49 -13.32 12.79
CA THR A 137 10.13 -14.60 13.38
C THR A 137 11.14 -15.03 14.44
N ALA A 138 12.44 -14.84 14.20
CA ALA A 138 13.49 -15.10 15.18
C ALA A 138 13.30 -14.29 16.48
N ARG A 139 12.84 -13.04 16.39
CA ARG A 139 12.57 -12.20 17.56
C ARG A 139 11.32 -12.62 18.33
N LEU A 140 10.31 -13.14 17.64
CA LEU A 140 9.15 -13.77 18.31
C LEU A 140 9.56 -15.05 19.05
N GLU A 141 10.36 -15.89 18.42
CA GLU A 141 10.85 -17.15 19.01
C GLU A 141 11.78 -16.92 20.20
N SER A 142 12.59 -15.86 20.16
CA SER A 142 13.45 -15.46 21.28
C SER A 142 12.68 -14.79 22.43
N GLY A 143 11.46 -14.33 22.19
CA GLY A 143 10.65 -13.56 23.15
C GLY A 143 11.00 -12.07 23.22
N GLU A 144 11.87 -11.56 22.33
CA GLU A 144 12.12 -10.12 22.18
C GLU A 144 10.85 -9.39 21.73
N ILE A 145 10.12 -9.97 20.78
CA ILE A 145 8.76 -9.58 20.39
C ILE A 145 7.78 -10.56 21.00
N THR A 146 6.70 -10.06 21.59
CA THR A 146 5.64 -10.89 22.17
C THR A 146 4.39 -10.80 21.31
N TYR A 147 3.75 -11.94 21.06
CA TYR A 147 2.43 -11.96 20.40
C TYR A 147 1.38 -11.33 21.32
N GLY A 148 0.75 -10.26 20.87
CA GLY A 148 -0.20 -9.43 21.61
C GLY A 148 -1.65 -9.60 21.19
N GLY A 149 -2.06 -10.81 20.73
CA GLY A 149 -3.42 -11.06 20.30
C GLY A 149 -3.69 -10.68 18.86
N LEU A 150 -4.93 -10.88 18.40
CA LEU A 150 -5.36 -10.49 17.06
C LEU A 150 -5.55 -8.96 16.98
N TYR A 151 -5.41 -8.37 15.79
CA TYR A 151 -5.62 -6.93 15.59
C TYR A 151 -7.01 -6.44 16.09
N ARG A 152 -8.05 -7.28 16.01
CA ARG A 152 -9.42 -6.99 16.48
C ARG A 152 -9.64 -7.27 17.98
N GLU A 153 -8.74 -7.99 18.61
CA GLU A 153 -8.75 -8.34 20.05
C GLU A 153 -7.33 -8.28 20.61
N PRO A 154 -6.71 -7.08 20.69
CA PRO A 154 -5.37 -6.94 21.21
C PRO A 154 -5.32 -7.21 22.72
N ASP A 155 -4.18 -7.69 23.19
CA ASP A 155 -3.88 -7.75 24.61
C ASP A 155 -3.52 -6.35 25.16
N TYR A 156 -4.55 -5.58 25.52
CA TYR A 156 -4.39 -4.22 26.02
C TYR A 156 -3.57 -4.15 27.32
N GLU A 157 -3.64 -5.20 28.14
CA GLU A 157 -2.84 -5.26 29.39
C GLU A 157 -1.35 -5.39 29.07
N LEU A 158 -1.00 -6.22 28.10
CA LEU A 158 0.37 -6.38 27.61
C LEU A 158 0.88 -5.08 26.98
N ILE A 159 0.09 -4.46 26.10
CA ILE A 159 0.44 -3.21 25.41
C ILE A 159 0.69 -2.10 26.43
N ALA A 160 -0.20 -1.94 27.41
CA ALA A 160 -0.06 -0.97 28.48
C ALA A 160 1.15 -1.29 29.39
N ALA A 161 1.36 -2.55 29.76
CA ALA A 161 2.47 -2.98 30.61
C ALA A 161 3.84 -2.76 29.92
N ARG A 162 3.90 -2.88 28.60
CA ARG A 162 5.11 -2.57 27.81
C ARG A 162 5.32 -1.07 27.63
N GLY A 163 4.28 -0.26 27.88
CA GLY A 163 4.34 1.20 27.67
C GLY A 163 4.51 1.54 26.20
N CYS A 164 3.78 0.88 25.31
CA CYS A 164 3.86 1.10 23.87
C CYS A 164 3.47 2.55 23.52
N PRO A 165 4.36 3.37 22.95
CA PRO A 165 4.01 4.74 22.57
C PRO A 165 3.30 4.83 21.23
N LEU A 166 3.47 3.82 20.39
CA LEU A 166 2.98 3.78 18.99
C LEU A 166 2.45 2.39 18.65
N ALA A 167 1.29 2.37 18.02
CA ALA A 167 0.76 1.22 17.29
C ALA A 167 0.81 1.52 15.79
N ILE A 168 1.37 0.62 14.98
CA ILE A 168 1.35 0.69 13.51
C ILE A 168 0.30 -0.32 13.04
N GLU A 169 -0.87 0.19 12.72
CA GLU A 169 -2.05 -0.56 12.32
C GLU A 169 -2.22 -0.56 10.80
N ASN A 170 -2.97 -1.52 10.29
CA ASN A 170 -3.40 -1.54 8.90
C ASN A 170 -4.87 -1.08 8.75
N THR A 171 -5.34 -0.94 7.52
CA THR A 171 -6.70 -0.45 7.22
C THR A 171 -7.83 -1.34 7.75
N ASN A 172 -7.56 -2.58 8.19
CA ASN A 172 -8.58 -3.45 8.78
C ASN A 172 -9.10 -2.91 10.12
N ILE A 173 -8.35 -2.01 10.79
CA ILE A 173 -8.79 -1.36 12.03
C ILE A 173 -10.06 -0.51 11.81
N ASP A 174 -10.32 -0.06 10.59
CA ASP A 174 -11.54 0.68 10.23
C ASP A 174 -12.81 -0.15 10.45
N HIS A 175 -12.71 -1.49 10.47
CA HIS A 175 -13.81 -2.40 10.75
C HIS A 175 -14.06 -2.62 12.25
N VAL A 176 -13.14 -2.19 13.09
CA VAL A 176 -13.17 -2.34 14.56
C VAL A 176 -12.71 -1.04 15.24
N PRO A 177 -13.43 0.08 15.03
CA PRO A 177 -13.01 1.41 15.50
C PRO A 177 -12.87 1.50 17.03
N GLU A 178 -13.52 0.61 17.78
CA GLU A 178 -13.37 0.49 19.23
C GLU A 178 -11.94 0.09 19.64
N VAL A 179 -11.20 -0.65 18.81
CA VAL A 179 -9.81 -1.01 19.06
C VAL A 179 -8.93 0.23 19.02
N ARG A 180 -9.07 1.05 17.96
CA ARG A 180 -8.36 2.33 17.85
C ARG A 180 -8.63 3.22 19.05
N ALA A 181 -9.92 3.44 19.38
CA ALA A 181 -10.31 4.27 20.50
C ALA A 181 -9.72 3.77 21.83
N LYS A 182 -9.65 2.45 22.01
CA LYS A 182 -9.08 1.85 23.23
C LYS A 182 -7.58 2.01 23.32
N LEU A 183 -6.85 1.88 22.23
CA LEU A 183 -5.41 2.15 22.16
C LEU A 183 -5.13 3.62 22.50
N GLU A 184 -5.89 4.55 21.91
CA GLU A 184 -5.76 5.99 22.20
C GLU A 184 -6.09 6.35 23.67
N GLU A 185 -7.11 5.71 24.29
CA GLU A 185 -7.39 5.83 25.73
C GLU A 185 -6.23 5.40 26.62
N LEU A 186 -5.43 4.43 26.17
CA LEU A 186 -4.22 3.96 26.87
C LEU A 186 -3.01 4.87 26.62
N GLY A 187 -3.16 5.93 25.82
CA GLY A 187 -2.09 6.85 25.45
C GLY A 187 -1.18 6.33 24.35
N VAL A 188 -1.62 5.32 23.60
CA VAL A 188 -0.91 4.79 22.44
C VAL A 188 -1.29 5.62 21.21
N THR A 189 -0.31 6.22 20.55
CA THR A 189 -0.54 6.86 19.25
C THR A 189 -0.80 5.77 18.18
N VAL A 190 -1.83 5.96 17.36
CA VAL A 190 -2.16 5.01 16.29
C VAL A 190 -1.77 5.60 14.94
N LEU A 191 -0.81 5.00 14.27
CA LEU A 191 -0.47 5.23 12.88
C LEU A 191 -1.13 4.16 12.02
N MET A 192 -2.18 4.54 11.26
CA MET A 192 -2.84 3.65 10.33
C MET A 192 -2.14 3.70 8.98
N GLU A 193 -1.37 2.69 8.63
CA GLU A 193 -0.75 2.59 7.33
C GLU A 193 -1.78 2.29 6.23
N GLN A 194 -1.60 2.87 5.06
CA GLN A 194 -2.52 2.77 3.93
C GLN A 194 -1.81 2.31 2.64
N SER A 195 -0.68 1.62 2.79
CA SER A 195 0.12 1.14 1.65
C SER A 195 -0.68 0.24 0.69
N SER A 196 -1.68 -0.47 1.23
CA SER A 196 -2.58 -1.30 0.42
C SER A 196 -3.55 -0.49 -0.46
N ARG A 197 -3.69 0.81 -0.22
CA ARG A 197 -4.52 1.73 -1.02
C ARG A 197 -3.73 2.47 -2.10
N GLU A 198 -2.41 2.28 -2.15
CA GLU A 198 -1.61 2.85 -3.22
C GLU A 198 -1.95 2.17 -4.56
N GLU A 199 -2.17 3.00 -5.58
CA GLU A 199 -2.43 2.52 -6.94
C GLU A 199 -1.14 2.10 -7.64
N ASP A 200 -0.02 2.78 -7.37
CA ASP A 200 1.30 2.48 -7.93
C ASP A 200 2.02 1.42 -7.07
N MET A 201 2.59 0.40 -7.71
CA MET A 201 3.34 -0.65 -7.01
C MET A 201 4.53 -0.07 -6.23
N LEU A 202 5.24 0.92 -6.78
CA LEU A 202 6.34 1.60 -6.08
C LEU A 202 5.82 2.55 -5.00
N GLY A 203 4.58 3.03 -5.09
CA GLY A 203 3.93 3.79 -4.03
C GLY A 203 3.84 2.98 -2.73
N ARG A 204 3.52 1.68 -2.83
CA ARG A 204 3.53 0.78 -1.65
C ARG A 204 4.91 0.66 -1.02
N LEU A 205 5.96 0.56 -1.84
CA LEU A 205 7.33 0.51 -1.35
C LEU A 205 7.75 1.84 -0.73
N GLU A 206 7.29 2.97 -1.27
CA GLU A 206 7.68 4.30 -0.83
C GLU A 206 7.23 4.62 0.61
N TRP A 207 6.29 3.85 1.18
CA TRP A 207 5.96 3.88 2.61
C TRP A 207 7.16 3.59 3.51
N ILE A 208 8.23 2.97 2.96
CA ILE A 208 9.49 2.80 3.68
C ILE A 208 10.10 4.14 4.11
N LYS A 209 9.88 5.23 3.34
CA LYS A 209 10.35 6.58 3.71
C LYS A 209 9.63 7.11 4.94
N LEU A 210 8.32 6.82 5.09
CA LEU A 210 7.59 7.15 6.30
C LEU A 210 8.10 6.32 7.49
N MET A 211 8.34 5.03 7.29
CA MET A 211 8.94 4.19 8.35
C MET A 211 10.35 4.68 8.70
N GLY A 212 11.15 5.08 7.71
CA GLY A 212 12.45 5.71 7.93
C GLY A 212 12.35 6.94 8.84
N ALA A 213 11.41 7.84 8.55
CA ALA A 213 11.17 9.02 9.38
C ALA A 213 10.70 8.65 10.81
N VAL A 214 9.77 7.68 10.95
CA VAL A 214 9.25 7.22 12.25
C VAL A 214 10.35 6.66 13.12
N PHE A 215 11.28 5.89 12.58
CA PHE A 215 12.32 5.20 13.33
C PHE A 215 13.70 5.88 13.30
N GLY A 216 13.84 7.05 12.64
CA GLY A 216 15.13 7.73 12.47
C GLY A 216 16.12 6.94 11.61
N ARG A 217 15.62 6.34 10.51
CA ARG A 217 16.35 5.49 9.57
C ARG A 217 16.12 5.95 8.13
N GLU A 218 16.11 7.27 7.90
CA GLU A 218 15.79 7.83 6.58
C GLU A 218 16.82 7.45 5.51
N ASP A 219 18.11 7.37 5.87
CA ASP A 219 19.17 6.99 4.92
C ASP A 219 19.04 5.52 4.50
N GLU A 220 18.74 4.62 5.45
CA GLU A 220 18.50 3.20 5.16
C GLU A 220 17.24 3.02 4.31
N ALA A 221 16.18 3.78 4.62
CA ALA A 221 14.94 3.76 3.87
C ALA A 221 15.14 4.22 2.42
N ALA A 222 15.88 5.32 2.23
CA ALA A 222 16.23 5.82 0.90
C ALA A 222 17.03 4.79 0.11
N ALA A 223 18.05 4.19 0.73
CA ALA A 223 18.89 3.20 0.07
C ALA A 223 18.10 1.96 -0.41
N VAL A 224 17.19 1.44 0.44
CA VAL A 224 16.34 0.30 0.07
C VAL A 224 15.36 0.69 -1.03
N PHE A 225 14.72 1.86 -0.93
CA PHE A 225 13.79 2.34 -1.95
C PHE A 225 14.48 2.49 -3.31
N ASP A 226 15.63 3.12 -3.35
CA ASP A 226 16.39 3.38 -4.57
C ASP A 226 16.88 2.08 -5.23
N ASP A 227 17.39 1.10 -4.44
CA ASP A 227 17.82 -0.19 -4.94
C ASP A 227 16.65 -0.97 -5.58
N VAL A 228 15.54 -1.13 -4.85
CA VAL A 228 14.40 -1.90 -5.34
C VAL A 228 13.76 -1.22 -6.54
N SER A 229 13.61 0.11 -6.53
CA SER A 229 13.04 0.89 -7.64
C SER A 229 13.87 0.74 -8.92
N ALA A 230 15.20 0.87 -8.82
CA ALA A 230 16.10 0.70 -9.96
C ALA A 230 15.99 -0.71 -10.57
N ARG A 231 15.88 -1.74 -9.72
CA ARG A 231 15.71 -3.13 -10.17
C ARG A 231 14.36 -3.39 -10.83
N VAL A 232 13.27 -2.72 -10.35
CA VAL A 232 11.96 -2.76 -10.99
C VAL A 232 12.01 -2.09 -12.36
N GLU A 233 12.66 -0.92 -12.48
CA GLU A 233 12.86 -0.24 -13.75
C GLU A 233 13.68 -1.09 -14.74
N ASP A 234 14.75 -1.73 -14.26
CA ASP A 234 15.57 -2.65 -15.06
C ASP A 234 14.75 -3.85 -15.58
N ALA A 235 13.85 -4.40 -14.77
CA ALA A 235 12.98 -5.48 -15.20
C ALA A 235 11.99 -5.01 -16.28
N ALA A 236 11.34 -3.85 -16.08
CA ALA A 236 10.41 -3.26 -17.04
C ALA A 236 11.09 -2.89 -18.38
N ALA A 237 12.35 -2.42 -18.33
CA ALA A 237 13.13 -2.07 -19.51
C ALA A 237 13.43 -3.27 -20.41
N GLN A 238 13.33 -4.51 -19.92
CA GLN A 238 13.50 -5.73 -20.75
C GLN A 238 12.37 -5.93 -21.77
N GLY A 239 11.28 -5.19 -21.66
CA GLY A 239 10.17 -5.16 -22.61
C GLY A 239 9.26 -6.39 -22.58
N SER A 240 8.24 -6.33 -23.42
CA SER A 240 7.18 -7.34 -23.49
C SER A 240 7.67 -8.67 -24.04
N LEU A 241 7.15 -9.76 -23.48
CA LEU A 241 7.33 -11.14 -23.94
C LEU A 241 6.18 -11.58 -24.90
N GLY A 242 5.16 -10.73 -25.10
CA GLY A 242 4.00 -11.03 -25.93
C GLY A 242 3.13 -12.15 -25.35
N LYS A 243 3.19 -12.41 -24.05
CA LYS A 243 2.42 -13.43 -23.35
C LYS A 243 1.27 -12.80 -22.57
N THR A 244 0.08 -13.40 -22.68
CA THR A 244 -1.08 -13.04 -21.89
C THR A 244 -1.13 -13.85 -20.60
N VAL A 245 -1.49 -13.17 -19.49
CA VAL A 245 -1.45 -13.75 -18.13
C VAL A 245 -2.79 -13.60 -17.44
N ALA A 246 -3.39 -14.70 -17.01
CA ALA A 246 -4.52 -14.73 -16.12
C ALA A 246 -4.05 -14.94 -14.68
N PHE A 247 -4.41 -14.02 -13.78
CA PHE A 247 -4.11 -14.10 -12.34
C PHE A 247 -5.41 -14.05 -11.55
N PHE A 248 -5.71 -15.11 -10.82
CA PHE A 248 -6.98 -15.26 -10.10
C PHE A 248 -6.90 -16.34 -9.02
N TYR A 249 -7.91 -16.37 -8.16
CA TYR A 249 -8.27 -17.55 -7.35
C TYR A 249 -9.77 -17.85 -7.56
N VAL A 250 -10.20 -19.05 -7.16
CA VAL A 250 -11.61 -19.47 -7.20
C VAL A 250 -12.17 -19.37 -5.79
N ASN A 251 -13.24 -18.57 -5.60
CA ASN A 251 -13.90 -18.44 -4.31
C ASN A 251 -14.84 -19.61 -3.99
N GLU A 252 -15.42 -19.59 -2.79
CA GLU A 252 -16.33 -20.66 -2.30
C GLU A 252 -17.58 -20.85 -3.17
N ASP A 253 -18.00 -19.80 -3.90
CA ASP A 253 -19.13 -19.86 -4.83
C ASP A 253 -18.74 -20.40 -6.23
N GLY A 254 -17.47 -20.71 -6.45
CA GLY A 254 -16.93 -21.22 -7.72
C GLY A 254 -16.65 -20.13 -8.75
N ALA A 255 -16.77 -18.86 -8.39
CA ALA A 255 -16.44 -17.72 -9.23
C ALA A 255 -14.94 -17.40 -9.21
N ALA A 256 -14.41 -16.86 -10.30
CA ALA A 256 -13.04 -16.38 -10.35
C ALA A 256 -12.95 -14.98 -9.72
N VAL A 257 -12.01 -14.79 -8.81
CA VAL A 257 -11.68 -13.46 -8.25
C VAL A 257 -10.32 -13.05 -8.81
N THR A 258 -10.32 -11.96 -9.56
CA THR A 258 -9.15 -11.44 -10.27
C THR A 258 -8.82 -10.02 -9.79
N ARG A 259 -7.65 -9.49 -10.11
CA ARG A 259 -7.27 -8.13 -9.78
C ARG A 259 -7.86 -7.12 -10.74
N ARG A 260 -8.11 -5.90 -10.29
CA ARG A 260 -8.50 -4.79 -11.17
C ARG A 260 -7.37 -4.45 -12.13
N ALA A 261 -7.73 -3.92 -13.30
CA ALA A 261 -6.76 -3.28 -14.17
C ALA A 261 -6.08 -2.13 -13.41
N GLY A 262 -4.74 -2.08 -13.47
CA GLY A 262 -3.96 -1.07 -12.75
C GLY A 262 -3.68 -1.38 -11.28
N ASP A 263 -4.21 -2.48 -10.71
CA ASP A 263 -3.76 -2.97 -9.41
C ASP A 263 -2.23 -3.23 -9.42
N TYR A 264 -1.58 -3.00 -8.30
CA TYR A 264 -0.11 -3.13 -8.21
C TYR A 264 0.42 -4.49 -8.66
N PHE A 265 -0.34 -5.59 -8.47
CA PHE A 265 0.10 -6.90 -8.93
C PHE A 265 -0.05 -7.06 -10.44
N ALA A 266 -1.10 -6.47 -11.04
CA ALA A 266 -1.22 -6.38 -12.49
C ALA A 266 -0.04 -5.60 -13.09
N GLN A 267 0.38 -4.51 -12.45
CA GLN A 267 1.58 -3.75 -12.83
C GLN A 267 2.87 -4.59 -12.73
N MET A 268 3.01 -5.44 -11.71
CA MET A 268 4.16 -6.36 -11.60
C MET A 268 4.19 -7.37 -12.75
N ILE A 269 3.05 -7.91 -13.18
CA ILE A 269 2.95 -8.78 -14.36
C ILE A 269 3.36 -8.02 -15.61
N GLU A 270 2.92 -6.77 -15.77
CA GLU A 270 3.27 -5.92 -16.90
C GLU A 270 4.77 -5.57 -16.90
N ALA A 271 5.34 -5.23 -15.75
CA ALA A 271 6.77 -5.00 -15.58
C ALA A 271 7.60 -6.26 -15.87
N ALA A 272 7.06 -7.44 -15.59
CA ALA A 272 7.66 -8.72 -15.99
C ALA A 272 7.60 -9.01 -17.50
N GLY A 273 6.89 -8.17 -18.28
CA GLY A 273 6.72 -8.29 -19.72
C GLY A 273 5.50 -9.09 -20.16
N GLY A 274 4.57 -9.40 -19.25
CA GLY A 274 3.28 -10.01 -19.56
C GLY A 274 2.21 -8.98 -19.94
N ALA A 275 1.11 -9.43 -20.54
CA ALA A 275 -0.10 -8.65 -20.73
C ALA A 275 -1.18 -9.22 -19.81
N TYR A 276 -1.53 -8.46 -18.78
CA TYR A 276 -2.52 -8.90 -17.79
C TYR A 276 -3.93 -8.97 -18.37
N VAL A 277 -4.63 -10.10 -18.16
CA VAL A 277 -6.03 -10.27 -18.55
C VAL A 277 -6.92 -9.67 -17.47
N SER A 278 -7.50 -8.51 -17.74
CA SER A 278 -8.38 -7.78 -16.82
C SER A 278 -9.85 -7.90 -17.20
N PHE A 279 -10.71 -7.77 -16.20
CA PHE A 279 -12.16 -7.80 -16.38
C PHE A 279 -12.76 -6.48 -15.88
N ALA A 280 -13.70 -5.93 -16.65
CA ALA A 280 -14.50 -4.80 -16.17
C ALA A 280 -15.59 -5.29 -15.21
N GLU A 281 -15.94 -4.44 -14.25
CA GLU A 281 -17.06 -4.72 -13.34
C GLU A 281 -18.38 -4.77 -14.09
N GLU A 282 -19.26 -5.69 -13.69
CA GLU A 282 -20.68 -5.69 -14.05
C GLU A 282 -21.51 -5.31 -12.83
N GLY A 283 -21.98 -4.07 -12.83
CA GLY A 283 -22.90 -3.58 -11.81
C GLY A 283 -22.23 -2.94 -10.59
N ALA A 284 -23.03 -2.26 -9.77
CA ALA A 284 -22.59 -1.48 -8.60
C ALA A 284 -22.32 -2.31 -7.32
N ALA A 285 -22.22 -3.63 -7.43
CA ALA A 285 -22.21 -4.54 -6.28
C ALA A 285 -20.80 -4.92 -5.79
N ASP A 286 -19.77 -4.78 -6.61
CA ASP A 286 -18.40 -5.10 -6.21
C ASP A 286 -17.74 -3.87 -5.57
N SER A 287 -17.73 -3.85 -4.24
CA SER A 287 -17.16 -2.74 -3.45
C SER A 287 -15.67 -2.88 -3.17
N SER A 288 -15.03 -3.97 -3.64
CA SER A 288 -13.59 -4.16 -3.43
C SER A 288 -12.78 -3.15 -4.26
N PRO A 289 -11.86 -2.41 -3.66
CA PRO A 289 -11.02 -1.47 -4.41
C PRO A 289 -9.97 -2.17 -5.28
N THR A 290 -9.63 -3.44 -5.01
CA THR A 290 -8.48 -4.13 -5.61
C THR A 290 -8.84 -5.35 -6.44
N THR A 291 -10.05 -5.91 -6.28
CA THR A 291 -10.46 -7.17 -6.93
C THR A 291 -11.77 -7.01 -7.68
N VAL A 292 -11.99 -7.93 -8.63
CA VAL A 292 -13.26 -8.12 -9.35
C VAL A 292 -13.65 -9.58 -9.27
N THR A 293 -14.87 -9.85 -8.81
CA THR A 293 -15.46 -11.19 -8.87
C THR A 293 -16.13 -11.39 -10.22
N VAL A 294 -15.79 -12.47 -10.91
CA VAL A 294 -16.24 -12.78 -12.26
C VAL A 294 -16.83 -14.20 -12.27
N GLU A 295 -18.07 -14.34 -12.71
CA GLU A 295 -18.67 -15.65 -12.93
C GLU A 295 -17.78 -16.52 -13.81
N MET A 296 -17.62 -17.80 -13.49
CA MET A 296 -16.62 -18.66 -14.11
C MET A 296 -16.80 -18.80 -15.62
N GLU A 297 -18.03 -18.82 -16.12
CA GLU A 297 -18.30 -18.87 -17.56
C GLU A 297 -17.80 -17.63 -18.30
N ARG A 298 -18.00 -16.45 -17.70
CA ARG A 298 -17.48 -15.18 -18.27
C ARG A 298 -15.96 -15.11 -18.16
N PHE A 299 -15.40 -15.59 -17.05
CA PHE A 299 -13.95 -15.69 -16.87
C PHE A 299 -13.34 -16.61 -17.92
N TYR A 300 -13.98 -17.76 -18.16
CA TYR A 300 -13.59 -18.69 -19.20
C TYR A 300 -13.61 -18.03 -20.60
N GLU A 301 -14.67 -17.30 -20.95
CA GLU A 301 -14.75 -16.61 -22.24
C GLU A 301 -13.62 -15.59 -22.44
N GLY A 302 -13.20 -14.89 -21.38
CA GLY A 302 -12.18 -13.84 -21.45
C GLY A 302 -10.75 -14.32 -21.27
N ALA A 303 -10.52 -15.42 -20.56
CA ALA A 303 -9.18 -15.84 -20.12
C ALA A 303 -8.75 -17.24 -20.63
N ARG A 304 -9.64 -18.03 -21.26
CA ARG A 304 -9.32 -19.42 -21.67
C ARG A 304 -8.14 -19.54 -22.64
N ASP A 305 -7.87 -18.50 -23.40
CA ASP A 305 -6.79 -18.46 -24.39
C ASP A 305 -5.53 -17.77 -23.81
N ALA A 306 -5.49 -17.45 -22.52
CA ALA A 306 -4.30 -16.92 -21.87
C ALA A 306 -3.14 -17.89 -22.00
N ASP A 307 -1.94 -17.35 -22.30
CA ASP A 307 -0.72 -18.15 -22.47
C ASP A 307 -0.26 -18.76 -21.15
N VAL A 308 -0.45 -18.03 -20.02
CA VAL A 308 0.00 -18.42 -18.69
C VAL A 308 -1.11 -18.16 -17.67
N ILE A 309 -1.31 -19.09 -16.77
CA ILE A 309 -2.08 -18.92 -15.55
C ILE A 309 -1.12 -18.79 -14.37
N ILE A 310 -1.37 -17.80 -13.50
CA ILE A 310 -0.79 -17.73 -12.18
C ILE A 310 -1.95 -17.80 -11.18
N TYR A 311 -2.08 -18.92 -10.47
CA TYR A 311 -3.09 -19.06 -9.44
C TYR A 311 -2.67 -18.28 -8.19
N ASN A 312 -3.58 -17.47 -7.66
CA ASN A 312 -3.30 -16.64 -6.49
C ASN A 312 -3.35 -17.47 -5.21
N GLY A 313 -2.21 -18.01 -4.79
CA GLY A 313 -2.07 -18.84 -3.58
C GLY A 313 -2.11 -18.08 -2.25
N THR A 314 -2.38 -16.75 -2.27
CA THR A 314 -2.36 -15.94 -1.03
C THR A 314 -3.68 -16.00 -0.24
N ILE A 315 -4.74 -16.61 -0.76
CA ILE A 315 -6.09 -16.48 -0.20
C ILE A 315 -6.64 -17.78 0.37
N ASP A 316 -6.50 -18.90 -0.33
CA ASP A 316 -7.23 -20.14 -0.04
C ASP A 316 -6.30 -21.38 0.12
N ASP A 317 -5.19 -21.24 0.81
CA ASP A 317 -4.11 -22.23 0.92
C ASP A 317 -3.49 -22.61 -0.44
N GLY A 318 -3.93 -21.95 -1.51
CA GLY A 318 -3.43 -22.15 -2.88
C GLY A 318 -3.86 -23.48 -3.49
N VAL A 319 -3.07 -23.89 -4.49
CA VAL A 319 -3.15 -25.20 -5.15
C VAL A 319 -1.72 -25.72 -5.32
N THR A 320 -1.53 -27.02 -5.23
CA THR A 320 -0.20 -27.67 -5.32
C THR A 320 -0.04 -28.49 -6.59
N SER A 321 -1.13 -28.73 -7.34
CA SER A 321 -1.14 -29.50 -8.58
C SER A 321 -2.18 -28.99 -9.59
N LEU A 322 -2.04 -29.40 -10.85
CA LEU A 322 -3.04 -29.15 -11.89
C LEU A 322 -4.38 -29.85 -11.58
N GLU A 323 -4.33 -31.01 -10.91
CA GLU A 323 -5.52 -31.74 -10.50
C GLU A 323 -6.35 -30.94 -9.49
N GLU A 324 -5.70 -30.42 -8.43
CA GLU A 324 -6.35 -29.54 -7.44
C GLU A 324 -6.92 -28.27 -8.07
N LEU A 325 -6.21 -27.68 -9.03
CA LEU A 325 -6.73 -26.52 -9.74
C LEU A 325 -8.03 -26.84 -10.50
N VAL A 326 -8.07 -27.96 -11.21
CA VAL A 326 -9.26 -28.39 -11.97
C VAL A 326 -10.41 -28.80 -11.01
N GLU A 327 -10.10 -29.29 -9.81
CA GLU A 327 -11.11 -29.58 -8.78
C GLU A 327 -11.79 -28.30 -8.28
N LYS A 328 -11.11 -27.13 -8.26
CA LYS A 328 -11.74 -25.85 -7.92
C LYS A 328 -12.87 -25.49 -8.88
N ASN A 329 -12.69 -25.75 -10.19
CA ASN A 329 -13.73 -25.61 -11.21
C ASN A 329 -13.36 -26.40 -12.47
N ALA A 330 -14.25 -27.29 -12.92
CA ALA A 330 -14.00 -28.20 -14.06
C ALA A 330 -13.74 -27.46 -15.39
N LEU A 331 -14.24 -26.24 -15.60
CA LEU A 331 -13.97 -25.44 -16.79
C LEU A 331 -12.50 -25.11 -16.97
N LEU A 332 -11.73 -25.09 -15.88
CA LEU A 332 -10.29 -24.79 -15.91
C LEU A 332 -9.49 -25.81 -16.74
N ALA A 333 -9.97 -27.06 -16.86
CA ALA A 333 -9.34 -28.08 -17.71
C ALA A 333 -9.27 -27.67 -19.19
N ASP A 334 -10.17 -26.80 -19.64
CA ASP A 334 -10.25 -26.36 -21.04
C ASP A 334 -9.42 -25.09 -21.34
N PHE A 335 -8.74 -24.53 -20.35
CA PHE A 335 -7.85 -23.39 -20.57
C PHE A 335 -6.58 -23.79 -21.33
N ALA A 336 -6.11 -22.93 -22.23
CA ALA A 336 -4.92 -23.18 -23.03
C ALA A 336 -3.70 -23.42 -22.16
N ALA A 337 -3.49 -22.59 -21.12
CA ALA A 337 -2.39 -22.71 -20.18
C ALA A 337 -2.41 -24.07 -19.45
N VAL A 338 -3.57 -24.55 -19.00
CA VAL A 338 -3.71 -25.85 -18.32
C VAL A 338 -3.33 -27.00 -19.28
N ARG A 339 -3.84 -26.99 -20.52
CA ARG A 339 -3.52 -28.02 -21.52
C ARG A 339 -2.03 -28.02 -21.91
N ASN A 340 -1.37 -26.87 -21.84
CA ASN A 340 0.04 -26.71 -22.19
C ASN A 340 0.98 -26.91 -21.00
N GLY A 341 0.46 -27.01 -19.77
CA GLY A 341 1.24 -27.08 -18.54
C GLY A 341 1.93 -25.76 -18.15
N ASP A 342 1.41 -24.63 -18.63
CA ASP A 342 1.92 -23.28 -18.33
C ASP A 342 1.09 -22.64 -17.19
N VAL A 343 0.95 -23.39 -16.08
CA VAL A 343 0.25 -22.98 -14.88
C VAL A 343 1.22 -22.86 -13.71
N TRP A 344 1.14 -21.74 -13.05
CA TRP A 344 1.97 -21.38 -11.90
C TRP A 344 1.08 -21.04 -10.71
N THR A 345 1.65 -21.10 -9.52
CA THR A 345 1.06 -20.54 -8.29
C THR A 345 2.08 -19.64 -7.62
N CYS A 346 1.67 -18.89 -6.61
CA CYS A 346 2.53 -17.96 -5.91
C CYS A 346 2.55 -18.23 -4.40
N ASP A 347 3.59 -17.72 -3.75
CA ASP A 347 3.78 -17.78 -2.30
C ASP A 347 2.59 -17.15 -1.57
N ALA A 348 2.11 -17.81 -0.51
CA ALA A 348 0.98 -17.36 0.30
C ALA A 348 1.22 -15.97 0.94
N ASN A 349 2.47 -15.63 1.18
CA ASN A 349 2.87 -14.39 1.81
C ASN A 349 3.37 -13.32 0.81
N LEU A 350 3.14 -13.53 -0.50
CA LEU A 350 3.67 -12.69 -1.57
C LEU A 350 3.36 -11.19 -1.35
N TYR A 351 2.16 -10.86 -0.87
CA TYR A 351 1.75 -9.47 -0.64
C TYR A 351 2.41 -8.81 0.58
N GLN A 352 3.00 -9.59 1.46
CA GLN A 352 3.69 -9.10 2.66
C GLN A 352 5.14 -8.74 2.38
N GLN A 353 5.70 -9.19 1.25
CA GLN A 353 7.11 -9.07 0.91
C GLN A 353 7.37 -7.87 -0.01
N ILE A 354 7.00 -6.68 0.47
CA ILE A 354 7.03 -5.44 -0.33
C ILE A 354 8.43 -5.13 -0.86
N THR A 355 9.47 -5.35 -0.08
CA THR A 355 10.87 -5.10 -0.51
C THR A 355 11.41 -6.13 -1.50
N SER A 356 10.74 -7.27 -1.63
CA SER A 356 11.08 -8.31 -2.62
C SER A 356 10.41 -8.10 -3.97
N MET A 357 9.74 -6.98 -4.18
CA MET A 357 8.97 -6.67 -5.39
C MET A 357 9.76 -6.92 -6.68
N ALA A 358 11.00 -6.45 -6.75
CA ALA A 358 11.83 -6.66 -7.93
C ALA A 358 12.12 -8.16 -8.17
N ASP A 359 12.39 -8.93 -7.11
CA ASP A 359 12.64 -10.37 -7.22
C ASP A 359 11.38 -11.12 -7.67
N ILE A 360 10.22 -10.72 -7.17
CA ILE A 360 8.92 -11.25 -7.62
C ILE A 360 8.72 -10.97 -9.12
N ILE A 361 9.00 -9.75 -9.58
CA ILE A 361 8.91 -9.39 -11.00
C ILE A 361 9.86 -10.24 -11.86
N PHE A 362 11.09 -10.47 -11.40
CA PHE A 362 12.02 -11.35 -12.12
C PHE A 362 11.52 -12.80 -12.14
N ASP A 363 10.94 -13.31 -11.06
CA ASP A 363 10.35 -14.64 -11.03
C ASP A 363 9.16 -14.77 -11.96
N LEU A 364 8.27 -13.75 -11.99
CA LEU A 364 7.19 -13.67 -12.96
C LEU A 364 7.73 -13.69 -14.40
N ARG A 365 8.79 -12.95 -14.68
CA ARG A 365 9.41 -12.95 -16.01
C ARG A 365 10.00 -14.32 -16.39
N ARG A 366 10.63 -15.04 -15.44
CA ARG A 366 11.08 -16.43 -15.66
C ARG A 366 9.91 -17.35 -15.98
N ALA A 367 8.82 -17.24 -15.22
CA ALA A 367 7.60 -17.99 -15.48
C ALA A 367 7.05 -17.73 -16.88
N LEU A 368 6.97 -16.47 -17.31
CA LEU A 368 6.51 -16.07 -18.63
C LEU A 368 7.44 -16.52 -19.76
N SER A 369 8.73 -16.56 -19.51
CA SER A 369 9.74 -17.01 -20.48
C SER A 369 9.86 -18.53 -20.56
N ASN A 370 9.16 -19.26 -19.68
CA ASN A 370 9.21 -20.72 -19.59
C ASN A 370 10.63 -21.26 -19.46
N THR A 371 11.45 -20.63 -18.60
CA THR A 371 12.83 -21.06 -18.32
C THR A 371 12.86 -22.09 -17.19
N ASP A 372 13.89 -22.94 -17.18
CA ASP A 372 14.15 -23.89 -16.08
C ASP A 372 14.91 -23.23 -14.91
N GLU A 373 15.06 -21.90 -14.90
CA GLU A 373 15.71 -21.20 -13.82
C GLU A 373 14.85 -21.27 -12.54
N PRO A 374 15.49 -21.47 -11.37
CA PRO A 374 14.75 -21.54 -10.12
C PRO A 374 14.07 -20.22 -9.80
N THR A 375 12.88 -20.32 -9.23
CA THR A 375 12.06 -19.22 -8.74
C THR A 375 11.82 -19.38 -7.23
N THR A 376 11.59 -18.28 -6.54
CA THR A 376 11.37 -18.25 -5.09
C THR A 376 9.91 -17.96 -4.76
N TYR A 377 9.28 -17.05 -5.48
CA TYR A 377 7.96 -16.50 -5.16
C TYR A 377 6.82 -17.08 -6.00
N VAL A 378 7.16 -17.68 -7.12
CA VAL A 378 6.21 -18.38 -7.99
C VAL A 378 6.79 -19.71 -8.43
N TRP A 379 5.98 -20.75 -8.57
CA TRP A 379 6.42 -22.06 -9.03
C TRP A 379 5.38 -22.72 -9.90
N ARG A 380 5.85 -23.56 -10.81
CA ARG A 380 4.99 -24.28 -11.76
C ARG A 380 4.21 -25.37 -11.04
N LEU A 381 2.94 -25.50 -11.34
CA LEU A 381 2.12 -26.65 -10.97
C LEU A 381 2.40 -27.84 -11.90
N VAL A 382 2.50 -29.03 -11.35
CA VAL A 382 2.76 -30.27 -12.07
C VAL A 382 1.66 -31.29 -11.83
#